data_c14f3a2dc8c650d0f768f90e7a72abe9
#
_entry.id   c14f3a2dc8c650d0f768f90e7a72abe9
#
_cell.length_a   1.000
_cell.length_b   1.000
_cell.length_c   1.000
_cell.angle_alpha   90.00
_cell.angle_beta   90.00
_cell.angle_gamma   90.00
#
_symmetry.space_group_name_H-M   'P 1'
#
loop_
_entity.id
_entity.type
_entity.pdbx_description
1 polymer ?
#
loop_
_entity_poly.entity_id
_entity_poly.type
_entity_poly.pdbx_seq_one_letter_code
_entity_poly.pdbx_strand_id
1 'polypeptide(L)'
;MLNAAHITRLHDQANTYWHNSYAPPPGTRNSFERLILEQHRANFDLWHREDDARDPMSGDQAIAACKRTIDKLNQRRNDLAERIDLQLIDAAPTQPLDAPLHSETPGLMIDRLSILALKIFHTEEETRRKDASAEHHQRNRDRLAQLNEQRDDLASCLAILWAEVLAGQRRFKLYRQLKMYNDPALNPVLYAQSVEGS
;
A
#
# COMPACT_ATOMS: atom_id res chain seq x y z
N MET A 1 5.33 -11.81 14.80
CA MET A 1 6.63 -11.18 14.47
C MET A 1 6.65 -10.92 12.97
N LEU A 2 7.19 -9.79 12.51
CA LEU A 2 7.28 -9.42 11.09
C LEU A 2 8.11 -10.47 10.32
N ASN A 3 7.54 -10.92 9.19
CA ASN A 3 8.20 -11.81 8.24
C ASN A 3 7.86 -11.34 6.81
N ALA A 4 8.79 -10.69 6.14
CA ALA A 4 8.58 -10.06 4.85
C ALA A 4 8.12 -11.06 3.78
N ALA A 5 8.73 -12.26 3.71
CA ALA A 5 8.33 -13.29 2.75
C ALA A 5 6.91 -13.85 3.01
N HIS A 6 6.45 -13.85 4.26
CA HIS A 6 5.08 -14.24 4.58
C HIS A 6 4.09 -13.12 4.20
N ILE A 7 4.46 -11.86 4.41
CA ILE A 7 3.66 -10.69 4.02
C ILE A 7 3.43 -10.66 2.51
N THR A 8 4.48 -10.87 1.69
CA THR A 8 4.33 -10.93 0.22
C THR A 8 3.37 -12.03 -0.21
N ARG A 9 3.48 -13.23 0.40
CA ARG A 9 2.53 -14.32 0.12
C ARG A 9 1.09 -14.00 0.53
N LEU A 10 0.88 -13.30 1.65
CA LEU A 10 -0.47 -12.87 2.06
C LEU A 10 -1.08 -11.89 1.05
N HIS A 11 -0.30 -10.96 0.53
CA HIS A 11 -0.76 -10.03 -0.51
C HIS A 11 -1.14 -10.78 -1.80
N ASP A 12 -0.31 -11.72 -2.26
CA ASP A 12 -0.57 -12.50 -3.48
C ASP A 12 -1.84 -13.37 -3.32
N GLN A 13 -2.00 -14.04 -2.17
CA GLN A 13 -3.20 -14.82 -1.87
C GLN A 13 -4.45 -13.94 -1.81
N ALA A 14 -4.35 -12.75 -1.21
CA ALA A 14 -5.45 -11.81 -1.13
C ALA A 14 -5.87 -11.30 -2.52
N ASN A 15 -4.91 -10.92 -3.37
CA ASN A 15 -5.20 -10.51 -4.76
C ASN A 15 -5.93 -11.62 -5.52
N THR A 16 -5.43 -12.85 -5.43
CA THR A 16 -6.09 -13.99 -6.07
C THR A 16 -7.52 -14.22 -5.56
N TYR A 17 -7.70 -14.14 -4.23
CA TYR A 17 -9.02 -14.33 -3.61
C TYR A 17 -10.01 -13.20 -3.96
N TRP A 18 -9.57 -11.95 -3.99
CA TRP A 18 -10.46 -10.82 -4.25
C TRP A 18 -10.86 -10.68 -5.72
N HIS A 19 -10.03 -11.17 -6.66
CA HIS A 19 -10.37 -11.22 -8.09
C HIS A 19 -11.07 -12.53 -8.49
N ASN A 20 -10.96 -13.58 -7.68
CA ASN A 20 -11.56 -14.87 -7.95
C ASN A 20 -12.25 -15.43 -6.70
N SER A 21 -13.58 -15.34 -6.66
CA SER A 21 -14.41 -15.82 -5.55
C SER A 21 -14.31 -17.33 -5.26
N TYR A 22 -13.75 -18.12 -6.18
CA TYR A 22 -13.48 -19.54 -5.96
C TYR A 22 -12.14 -19.83 -5.28
N ALA A 23 -11.24 -18.82 -5.20
CA ALA A 23 -9.99 -18.99 -4.49
C ALA A 23 -10.25 -18.99 -2.97
N PRO A 24 -9.44 -19.73 -2.18
CA PRO A 24 -9.56 -19.70 -0.73
C PRO A 24 -9.13 -18.34 -0.18
N PRO A 25 -9.78 -17.86 0.91
CA PRO A 25 -9.36 -16.64 1.57
C PRO A 25 -7.94 -16.79 2.13
N PRO A 26 -7.16 -15.69 2.21
CA PRO A 26 -5.84 -15.73 2.82
C PRO A 26 -5.95 -16.11 4.31
N GLY A 27 -5.19 -17.11 4.73
CA GLY A 27 -5.15 -17.56 6.12
C GLY A 27 -4.37 -16.57 6.99
N THR A 28 -5.03 -15.96 7.96
CA THR A 28 -4.39 -15.10 8.97
C THR A 28 -4.23 -15.82 10.29
N ARG A 29 -3.06 -15.67 10.94
CA ARG A 29 -2.71 -16.32 12.21
C ARG A 29 -2.93 -15.43 13.43
N ASN A 30 -2.88 -14.11 13.24
CA ASN A 30 -2.92 -13.14 14.32
C ASN A 30 -3.46 -11.77 13.87
N SER A 31 -3.59 -10.84 14.82
CA SER A 31 -4.11 -9.49 14.58
C SER A 31 -3.22 -8.65 13.66
N PHE A 32 -1.91 -8.85 13.70
CA PHE A 32 -0.96 -8.14 12.84
C PHE A 32 -1.15 -8.50 11.37
N GLU A 33 -1.30 -9.79 11.06
CA GLU A 33 -1.58 -10.24 9.68
C GLU A 33 -2.93 -9.74 9.18
N ARG A 34 -3.96 -9.67 10.04
CA ARG A 34 -5.25 -9.05 9.69
C ARG A 34 -5.10 -7.56 9.38
N LEU A 35 -4.29 -6.83 10.16
CA LEU A 35 -4.02 -5.42 9.91
C LEU A 35 -3.30 -5.21 8.57
N ILE A 36 -2.33 -6.07 8.22
CA ILE A 36 -1.66 -6.06 6.92
C ILE A 36 -2.68 -6.27 5.78
N LEU A 37 -3.60 -7.22 5.92
CA LEU A 37 -4.64 -7.46 4.91
C LEU A 37 -5.65 -6.31 4.83
N GLU A 38 -5.98 -5.65 5.95
CA GLU A 38 -6.81 -4.43 5.92
C GLU A 38 -6.12 -3.31 5.14
N GLN A 39 -4.82 -3.14 5.33
CA GLN A 39 -4.01 -2.15 4.60
C GLN A 39 -3.94 -2.52 3.11
N HIS A 40 -3.67 -3.77 2.78
CA HIS A 40 -3.66 -4.27 1.41
C HIS A 40 -5.02 -4.11 0.72
N ARG A 41 -6.13 -4.33 1.46
CA ARG A 41 -7.48 -4.10 0.95
C ARG A 41 -7.73 -2.63 0.61
N ALA A 42 -7.20 -1.69 1.38
CA ALA A 42 -7.30 -0.27 1.05
C ALA A 42 -6.57 0.07 -0.26
N ASN A 43 -5.39 -0.53 -0.51
CA ASN A 43 -4.69 -0.40 -1.79
C ASN A 43 -5.44 -1.07 -2.96
N PHE A 44 -6.01 -2.24 -2.73
CA PHE A 44 -6.83 -2.95 -3.72
C PHE A 44 -8.06 -2.11 -4.13
N ASP A 45 -8.82 -1.61 -3.17
CA ASP A 45 -9.98 -0.77 -3.42
C ASP A 45 -9.57 0.54 -4.12
N LEU A 46 -8.42 1.12 -3.75
CA LEU A 46 -7.86 2.31 -4.36
C LEU A 46 -7.50 2.08 -5.82
N TRP A 47 -6.84 0.96 -6.14
CA TRP A 47 -6.48 0.58 -7.51
C TRP A 47 -7.71 0.59 -8.43
N HIS A 48 -8.76 -0.12 -8.03
CA HIS A 48 -9.98 -0.23 -8.84
C HIS A 48 -10.75 1.10 -8.94
N ARG A 49 -10.74 1.92 -7.89
CA ARG A 49 -11.33 3.27 -7.95
C ARG A 49 -10.57 4.22 -8.85
N GLU A 50 -9.25 4.09 -8.93
CA GLU A 50 -8.44 4.83 -9.89
C GLU A 50 -8.71 4.40 -11.33
N ASP A 51 -9.04 3.13 -11.58
CA ASP A 51 -9.47 2.65 -12.89
C ASP A 51 -10.87 3.18 -13.25
N ASP A 52 -11.83 3.13 -12.31
CA ASP A 52 -13.17 3.72 -12.49
C ASP A 52 -13.10 5.23 -12.85
N ALA A 53 -12.18 5.97 -12.23
CA ALA A 53 -11.99 7.41 -12.48
C ALA A 53 -11.40 7.71 -13.88
N ARG A 54 -10.82 6.72 -14.55
CA ARG A 54 -10.25 6.84 -15.92
C ARG A 54 -11.21 6.36 -16.99
N ASP A 55 -12.38 5.85 -16.64
CA ASP A 55 -13.38 5.43 -17.62
C ASP A 55 -13.86 6.65 -18.46
N PRO A 56 -13.58 6.67 -19.77
CA PRO A 56 -13.97 7.80 -20.64
C PRO A 56 -15.47 7.95 -20.81
N MET A 57 -16.27 6.96 -20.41
CA MET A 57 -17.74 6.99 -20.45
C MET A 57 -18.34 7.56 -19.15
N SER A 58 -17.54 7.80 -18.12
CA SER A 58 -18.00 8.38 -16.86
C SER A 58 -18.26 9.88 -16.99
N GLY A 59 -19.44 10.33 -16.55
CA GLY A 59 -19.76 11.76 -16.47
C GLY A 59 -19.05 12.46 -15.30
N ASP A 60 -18.93 13.79 -15.36
CA ASP A 60 -18.24 14.63 -14.36
C ASP A 60 -18.67 14.36 -12.90
N GLN A 61 -19.97 14.14 -12.68
CA GLN A 61 -20.49 13.86 -11.35
C GLN A 61 -19.98 12.52 -10.80
N ALA A 62 -19.88 11.50 -11.65
CA ALA A 62 -19.33 10.18 -11.27
C ALA A 62 -17.85 10.29 -10.97
N ILE A 63 -17.08 11.01 -11.81
CA ILE A 63 -15.65 11.27 -11.61
C ILE A 63 -15.42 12.03 -10.29
N ALA A 64 -16.21 13.07 -10.00
CA ALA A 64 -16.12 13.81 -8.74
C ALA A 64 -16.44 12.95 -7.50
N ALA A 65 -17.42 12.04 -7.61
CA ALA A 65 -17.74 11.09 -6.54
C ALA A 65 -16.60 10.06 -6.33
N CYS A 66 -16.03 9.57 -7.45
CA CYS A 66 -14.89 8.67 -7.44
C CYS A 66 -13.66 9.32 -6.78
N LYS A 67 -13.35 10.58 -7.12
CA LYS A 67 -12.26 11.35 -6.51
C LYS A 67 -12.41 11.47 -4.99
N ARG A 68 -13.60 11.77 -4.49
CA ARG A 68 -13.86 11.82 -3.04
C ARG A 68 -13.64 10.46 -2.36
N THR A 69 -13.96 9.37 -3.05
CA THR A 69 -13.70 8.00 -2.54
C THR A 69 -12.22 7.70 -2.52
N ILE A 70 -11.48 8.05 -3.57
CA ILE A 70 -10.02 7.92 -3.66
C ILE A 70 -9.34 8.66 -2.50
N ASP A 71 -9.76 9.90 -2.20
CA ASP A 71 -9.18 10.67 -1.10
C ASP A 71 -9.40 10.00 0.28
N LYS A 72 -10.59 9.42 0.52
CA LYS A 72 -10.88 8.64 1.74
C LYS A 72 -10.05 7.36 1.83
N LEU A 73 -9.92 6.64 0.73
CA LEU A 73 -9.11 5.40 0.67
C LEU A 73 -7.63 5.70 0.90
N ASN A 74 -7.10 6.77 0.31
CA ASN A 74 -5.74 7.23 0.55
C ASN A 74 -5.50 7.59 2.03
N GLN A 75 -6.47 8.24 2.69
CA GLN A 75 -6.35 8.50 4.12
C GLN A 75 -6.33 7.20 4.92
N ARG A 76 -7.30 6.31 4.67
CA ARG A 76 -7.39 5.00 5.33
C ARG A 76 -6.11 4.18 5.16
N ARG A 77 -5.54 4.14 3.93
CA ARG A 77 -4.28 3.46 3.63
C ARG A 77 -3.13 3.96 4.52
N ASN A 78 -3.00 5.29 4.64
CA ASN A 78 -1.97 5.89 5.46
C ASN A 78 -2.18 5.60 6.96
N ASP A 79 -3.41 5.72 7.46
CA ASP A 79 -3.75 5.43 8.86
C ASP A 79 -3.43 3.95 9.21
N LEU A 80 -3.66 3.04 8.27
CA LEU A 80 -3.33 1.62 8.45
C LEU A 80 -1.82 1.37 8.44
N ALA A 81 -1.05 2.06 7.58
CA ALA A 81 0.41 1.98 7.59
C ALA A 81 0.99 2.52 8.91
N GLU A 82 0.45 3.64 9.44
CA GLU A 82 0.83 4.16 10.76
C GLU A 82 0.49 3.18 11.89
N ARG A 83 -0.67 2.50 11.83
CA ARG A 83 -1.04 1.46 12.80
C ARG A 83 -0.12 0.25 12.76
N ILE A 84 0.36 -0.15 11.57
CA ILE A 84 1.38 -1.20 11.43
C ILE A 84 2.66 -0.77 12.14
N ASP A 85 3.11 0.46 11.92
CA ASP A 85 4.32 0.99 12.59
C ASP A 85 4.16 1.03 14.10
N LEU A 86 3.02 1.46 14.62
CA LEU A 86 2.74 1.45 16.06
C LEU A 86 2.83 0.04 16.65
N GLN A 87 2.22 -0.96 16.01
CA GLN A 87 2.33 -2.35 16.49
C GLN A 87 3.76 -2.89 16.44
N LEU A 88 4.57 -2.45 15.47
CA LEU A 88 5.97 -2.85 15.37
C LEU A 88 6.84 -2.13 16.41
N ILE A 89 6.56 -0.87 16.72
CA ILE A 89 7.23 -0.14 17.81
C ILE A 89 6.96 -0.80 19.15
N ASP A 90 5.69 -1.16 19.41
CA ASP A 90 5.29 -1.82 20.66
C ASP A 90 5.90 -3.23 20.78
N ALA A 91 6.11 -3.93 19.66
CA ALA A 91 6.70 -5.26 19.62
C ALA A 91 8.23 -5.28 19.63
N ALA A 92 8.87 -4.16 19.30
CA ALA A 92 10.32 -4.02 19.27
C ALA A 92 10.88 -3.80 20.68
N PRO A 93 12.12 -4.23 20.96
CA PRO A 93 12.83 -3.77 22.15
C PRO A 93 13.05 -2.25 22.09
N THR A 94 13.38 -1.65 23.23
CA THR A 94 13.73 -0.22 23.29
C THR A 94 14.83 0.09 22.29
N GLN A 95 14.53 0.96 21.33
CA GLN A 95 15.48 1.33 20.28
C GLN A 95 16.51 2.32 20.84
N PRO A 96 17.84 2.05 20.76
CA PRO A 96 18.86 2.98 21.21
C PRO A 96 18.79 4.31 20.46
N LEU A 97 18.90 5.43 21.18
CA LEU A 97 18.79 6.76 20.58
C LEU A 97 19.97 7.11 19.68
N ASP A 98 21.13 6.51 19.90
CA ASP A 98 22.35 6.63 19.12
C ASP A 98 22.41 5.70 17.91
N ALA A 99 21.51 4.70 17.82
CA ALA A 99 21.41 3.85 16.64
C ALA A 99 21.02 4.69 15.40
N PRO A 100 21.62 4.43 14.23
CA PRO A 100 21.28 5.12 12.99
C PRO A 100 19.79 5.04 12.67
N LEU A 101 19.19 6.19 12.33
CA LEU A 101 17.79 6.31 11.99
C LEU A 101 17.55 5.83 10.54
N HIS A 102 16.55 4.97 10.33
CA HIS A 102 15.99 4.68 9.02
C HIS A 102 14.76 5.55 8.78
N SER A 103 14.74 6.32 7.70
CA SER A 103 13.69 7.30 7.43
C SER A 103 12.41 6.70 6.86
N GLU A 104 12.50 5.60 6.10
CA GLU A 104 11.32 4.85 5.66
C GLU A 104 10.95 3.85 6.76
N THR A 105 9.70 3.88 7.22
CA THR A 105 9.25 2.98 8.28
C THR A 105 8.87 1.61 7.73
N PRO A 106 8.89 0.54 8.55
CA PRO A 106 8.42 -0.79 8.11
C PRO A 106 6.98 -0.77 7.57
N GLY A 107 6.08 0.03 8.14
CA GLY A 107 4.69 0.18 7.66
C GLY A 107 4.63 0.77 6.24
N LEU A 108 5.47 1.77 5.94
CA LEU A 108 5.58 2.33 4.58
C LEU A 108 6.19 1.33 3.59
N MET A 109 7.17 0.52 4.02
CA MET A 109 7.74 -0.54 3.18
C MET A 109 6.69 -1.63 2.89
N ILE A 110 5.87 -1.99 3.86
CA ILE A 110 4.75 -2.94 3.68
C ILE A 110 3.70 -2.37 2.73
N ASP A 111 3.39 -1.08 2.83
CA ASP A 111 2.49 -0.40 1.89
C ASP A 111 3.02 -0.46 0.46
N ARG A 112 4.31 -0.22 0.24
CA ARG A 112 4.94 -0.37 -1.09
C ARG A 112 4.93 -1.81 -1.59
N LEU A 113 5.15 -2.80 -0.72
CA LEU A 113 5.03 -4.23 -1.07
C LEU A 113 3.60 -4.57 -1.51
N SER A 114 2.59 -4.01 -0.84
CA SER A 114 1.19 -4.15 -1.21
C SER A 114 0.91 -3.61 -2.62
N ILE A 115 1.42 -2.41 -2.95
CA ILE A 115 1.28 -1.81 -4.28
C ILE A 115 2.00 -2.64 -5.34
N LEU A 116 3.21 -3.16 -5.04
CA LEU A 116 3.94 -4.05 -5.95
C LEU A 116 3.18 -5.34 -6.22
N ALA A 117 2.55 -5.93 -5.21
CA ALA A 117 1.72 -7.13 -5.38
C ALA A 117 0.54 -6.91 -6.34
N LEU A 118 -0.13 -5.74 -6.28
CA LEU A 118 -1.18 -5.37 -7.23
C LEU A 118 -0.62 -5.18 -8.64
N LYS A 119 0.49 -4.45 -8.78
CA LYS A 119 1.16 -4.26 -10.08
C LYS A 119 1.56 -5.59 -10.72
N ILE A 120 2.12 -6.51 -9.94
CA ILE A 120 2.51 -7.84 -10.40
C ILE A 120 1.29 -8.60 -10.87
N PHE A 121 0.23 -8.66 -10.07
CA PHE A 121 -1.00 -9.37 -10.39
C PHE A 121 -1.58 -8.89 -11.73
N HIS A 122 -1.82 -7.60 -11.91
CA HIS A 122 -2.39 -7.05 -13.15
C HIS A 122 -1.42 -7.15 -14.34
N THR A 123 -0.10 -7.06 -14.11
CA THR A 123 0.88 -7.28 -15.19
C THR A 123 0.87 -8.75 -15.65
N GLU A 124 0.69 -9.70 -14.72
CA GLU A 124 0.53 -11.12 -15.08
C GLU A 124 -0.72 -11.38 -15.93
N GLU A 125 -1.85 -10.71 -15.63
CA GLU A 125 -3.06 -10.77 -16.48
C GLU A 125 -2.75 -10.32 -17.91
N GLU A 126 -2.02 -9.20 -18.07
CA GLU A 126 -1.62 -8.69 -19.38
C GLU A 126 -0.67 -9.62 -20.14
N THR A 127 0.15 -10.44 -19.46
CA THR A 127 0.96 -11.48 -20.12
C THR A 127 0.14 -12.63 -20.69
N ARG A 128 -1.12 -12.80 -20.22
CA ARG A 128 -2.02 -13.89 -20.61
C ARG A 128 -3.19 -13.42 -21.49
N ARG A 129 -3.28 -12.12 -21.77
CA ARG A 129 -4.38 -11.52 -22.52
C ARG A 129 -4.42 -12.03 -23.96
N LYS A 130 -5.51 -12.71 -24.35
CA LYS A 130 -5.61 -13.48 -25.60
C LYS A 130 -5.63 -12.62 -26.89
N ASP A 131 -6.13 -11.39 -26.80
CA ASP A 131 -6.31 -10.44 -27.90
C ASP A 131 -5.12 -9.45 -28.05
N ALA A 132 -4.03 -9.67 -27.31
CA ALA A 132 -2.85 -8.80 -27.32
C ALA A 132 -1.79 -9.29 -28.33
N SER A 133 -0.97 -8.36 -28.84
CA SER A 133 0.15 -8.67 -29.74
C SER A 133 1.31 -9.38 -29.01
N ALA A 134 2.18 -10.03 -29.78
CA ALA A 134 3.39 -10.66 -29.25
C ALA A 134 4.33 -9.64 -28.57
N GLU A 135 4.41 -8.42 -29.13
CA GLU A 135 5.21 -7.33 -28.54
C GLU A 135 4.60 -6.85 -27.22
N HIS A 136 3.25 -6.79 -27.11
CA HIS A 136 2.58 -6.48 -25.83
C HIS A 136 2.93 -7.51 -24.77
N HIS A 137 2.83 -8.80 -25.12
CA HIS A 137 3.20 -9.87 -24.18
C HIS A 137 4.68 -9.80 -23.76
N GLN A 138 5.60 -9.52 -24.72
CA GLN A 138 7.02 -9.41 -24.37
C GLN A 138 7.27 -8.24 -23.44
N ARG A 139 6.75 -7.04 -23.74
CA ARG A 139 6.88 -5.87 -22.85
C ARG A 139 6.34 -6.13 -21.44
N ASN A 140 5.23 -6.87 -21.31
CA ASN A 140 4.67 -7.18 -19.99
C ASN A 140 5.46 -8.29 -19.28
N ARG A 141 6.07 -9.25 -19.98
CA ARG A 141 7.02 -10.18 -19.35
C ARG A 141 8.26 -9.45 -18.80
N ASP A 142 8.82 -8.52 -19.56
CA ASP A 142 9.99 -7.73 -19.12
C ASP A 142 9.64 -6.85 -17.91
N ARG A 143 8.46 -6.21 -17.94
CA ARG A 143 7.93 -5.45 -16.79
C ARG A 143 7.70 -6.32 -15.57
N LEU A 144 7.13 -7.51 -15.75
CA LEU A 144 6.88 -8.45 -14.67
C LEU A 144 8.19 -8.90 -14.00
N ALA A 145 9.24 -9.16 -14.79
CA ALA A 145 10.56 -9.48 -14.26
C ALA A 145 11.10 -8.35 -13.37
N GLN A 146 11.04 -7.11 -13.85
CA GLN A 146 11.47 -5.93 -13.07
C GLN A 146 10.63 -5.72 -11.79
N LEU A 147 9.32 -5.93 -11.84
CA LEU A 147 8.45 -5.78 -10.68
C LEU A 147 8.73 -6.85 -9.61
N ASN A 148 9.02 -8.10 -10.03
CA ASN A 148 9.42 -9.15 -9.12
C ASN A 148 10.78 -8.84 -8.46
N GLU A 149 11.77 -8.38 -9.22
CA GLU A 149 13.06 -7.94 -8.68
C GLU A 149 12.86 -6.83 -7.63
N GLN A 150 12.11 -5.77 -7.96
CA GLN A 150 11.80 -4.68 -7.02
C GLN A 150 11.11 -5.17 -5.75
N ARG A 151 10.18 -6.12 -5.85
CA ARG A 151 9.51 -6.71 -4.70
C ARG A 151 10.46 -7.50 -3.82
N ASP A 152 11.31 -8.31 -4.42
CA ASP A 152 12.24 -9.16 -3.70
C ASP A 152 13.32 -8.32 -2.99
N ASP A 153 13.83 -7.28 -3.64
CA ASP A 153 14.74 -6.30 -3.04
C ASP A 153 14.09 -5.59 -1.85
N LEU A 154 12.87 -5.07 -2.03
CA LEU A 154 12.16 -4.37 -0.95
C LEU A 154 11.83 -5.30 0.23
N ALA A 155 11.43 -6.54 -0.04
CA ALA A 155 11.18 -7.54 0.99
C ALA A 155 12.46 -7.91 1.76
N SER A 156 13.59 -8.02 1.05
CA SER A 156 14.89 -8.25 1.66
C SER A 156 15.34 -7.07 2.53
N CYS A 157 15.20 -5.84 2.04
CA CYS A 157 15.47 -4.63 2.80
C CYS A 157 14.61 -4.53 4.07
N LEU A 158 13.31 -4.85 3.98
CA LEU A 158 12.41 -4.89 5.14
C LEU A 158 12.85 -5.94 6.17
N ALA A 159 13.26 -7.12 5.72
CA ALA A 159 13.72 -8.18 6.61
C ALA A 159 15.03 -7.78 7.34
N ILE A 160 15.96 -7.16 6.62
CA ILE A 160 17.23 -6.64 7.18
C ILE A 160 16.94 -5.53 8.20
N LEU A 161 16.14 -4.52 7.82
CA LEU A 161 15.76 -3.44 8.73
C LEU A 161 15.17 -3.98 10.03
N TRP A 162 14.23 -4.93 9.93
CA TRP A 162 13.62 -5.50 11.11
C TRP A 162 14.60 -6.28 12.00
N ALA A 163 15.51 -7.04 11.38
CA ALA A 163 16.57 -7.74 12.12
C ALA A 163 17.50 -6.75 12.85
N GLU A 164 17.91 -5.67 12.17
CA GLU A 164 18.75 -4.61 12.76
C GLU A 164 18.04 -3.88 13.91
N VAL A 165 16.72 -3.64 13.79
CA VAL A 165 15.91 -3.03 14.87
C VAL A 165 15.86 -3.95 16.08
N LEU A 166 15.63 -5.25 15.89
CA LEU A 166 15.62 -6.22 16.97
C LEU A 166 16.98 -6.37 17.66
N ALA A 167 18.07 -6.16 16.92
CA ALA A 167 19.43 -6.18 17.44
C ALA A 167 19.88 -4.82 18.05
N GLY A 168 19.04 -3.76 18.02
CA GLY A 168 19.41 -2.43 18.47
C GLY A 168 20.42 -1.69 17.58
N GLN A 169 20.64 -2.18 16.35
CA GLN A 169 21.60 -1.64 15.39
C GLN A 169 20.99 -0.59 14.46
N ARG A 170 19.68 -0.49 14.43
CA ARG A 170 18.92 0.47 13.64
C ARG A 170 17.70 0.92 14.44
N ARG A 171 17.21 2.12 14.16
CA ARG A 171 15.94 2.60 14.71
C ARG A 171 15.07 3.23 13.63
N PHE A 172 13.77 3.25 13.84
CA PHE A 172 12.80 4.01 13.06
C PHE A 172 11.85 4.76 14.00
N LYS A 173 11.14 5.74 13.47
CA LYS A 173 10.14 6.52 14.21
C LYS A 173 8.83 6.50 13.46
N LEU A 174 7.74 6.68 14.18
CA LEU A 174 6.46 6.99 13.55
C LEU A 174 6.52 8.37 12.90
N TYR A 175 6.32 8.42 11.59
CA TYR A 175 6.13 9.66 10.84
C TYR A 175 4.67 9.78 10.43
N ARG A 176 3.94 10.69 11.11
CA ARG A 176 2.55 10.96 10.77
C ARG A 176 2.47 11.78 9.50
N GLN A 177 1.55 11.40 8.62
CA GLN A 177 1.26 12.16 7.42
C GLN A 177 0.32 13.32 7.75
N LEU A 178 0.90 14.48 8.04
CA LEU A 178 0.15 15.70 8.37
C LEU A 178 -0.38 16.34 7.08
N LYS A 179 -1.54 15.86 6.61
CA LYS A 179 -2.17 16.35 5.37
C LYS A 179 -2.89 17.68 5.63
N MET A 180 -2.24 18.77 5.27
CA MET A 180 -2.77 20.15 5.47
C MET A 180 -3.93 20.47 4.52
N TYR A 181 -3.95 19.92 3.31
CA TYR A 181 -4.95 20.27 2.29
C TYR A 181 -6.37 19.76 2.59
N ASN A 182 -6.53 18.77 3.48
CA ASN A 182 -7.83 18.28 3.92
C ASN A 182 -8.35 18.99 5.19
N ASP A 183 -7.52 19.82 5.81
CA ASP A 183 -7.90 20.55 7.03
C ASP A 183 -8.50 21.92 6.66
N PRO A 184 -9.79 22.16 6.98
CA PRO A 184 -10.44 23.44 6.68
C PRO A 184 -9.73 24.65 7.29
N ALA A 185 -9.01 24.48 8.40
CA ALA A 185 -8.27 25.57 9.05
C ALA A 185 -6.91 25.86 8.39
N LEU A 186 -6.38 24.94 7.62
CA LEU A 186 -5.04 25.01 7.02
C LEU A 186 -5.05 25.17 5.49
N ASN A 187 -6.18 24.86 4.84
CA ASN A 187 -6.31 24.98 3.39
C ASN A 187 -7.00 26.30 3.01
N PRO A 188 -6.30 27.27 2.36
CA PRO A 188 -6.87 28.56 1.96
C PRO A 188 -8.15 28.45 1.11
N VAL A 189 -8.24 27.44 0.25
CA VAL A 189 -9.42 27.20 -0.60
C VAL A 189 -10.66 26.84 0.22
N LEU A 190 -10.47 26.17 1.37
CA LEU A 190 -11.57 25.74 2.23
C LEU A 190 -11.99 26.85 3.20
N TYR A 191 -11.06 27.61 3.83
CA TYR A 191 -11.44 28.67 4.75
C TYR A 191 -11.87 29.97 4.06
N ALA A 192 -11.43 30.24 2.83
CA ALA A 192 -11.90 31.40 2.06
C ALA A 192 -13.40 31.33 1.74
N GLN A 193 -13.95 30.13 1.54
CA GLN A 193 -15.38 29.91 1.28
C GLN A 193 -16.26 30.16 2.51
N SER A 194 -15.72 30.06 3.72
CA SER A 194 -16.46 30.33 4.96
C SER A 194 -16.60 31.83 5.28
N VAL A 195 -15.84 32.70 4.63
CA VAL A 195 -15.88 34.15 4.82
C VAL A 195 -16.89 34.84 3.90
N GLU A 196 -17.20 34.25 2.72
CA GLU A 196 -18.15 34.80 1.76
C GLU A 196 -19.64 34.44 2.08
N GLY A 197 -19.89 33.61 3.09
CA GLY A 197 -21.22 33.14 3.51
C GLY A 197 -21.72 33.75 4.83
N SER A 198 -21.12 34.83 5.33
CA SER A 198 -21.48 35.47 6.60
C SER A 198 -22.08 36.87 6.39
#